data_c7539783b7f72260c189909413cbe217
#
_entry.id   c7539783b7f72260c189909413cbe217
#
_cell.length_a   1.000
_cell.length_b   1.000
_cell.length_c   1.000
_cell.angle_alpha   90.00
_cell.angle_beta   90.00
_cell.angle_gamma   90.00
#
_symmetry.space_group_name_H-M   'P 1'
#
loop_
_entity.id
_entity.type
_entity.pdbx_description
1 polymer ?
#
loop_
_entity_poly.entity_id
_entity_poly.type
_entity_poly.pdbx_seq_one_letter_code
_entity_poly.pdbx_strand_id
1 'polypeptide(L)'
;MTAHDATRGPSRPVRVWPLLLIAAGAFLLAANLGWVGWDALLDLWYLWPVVLVAVGADMLLGGRHRLLVVAGALVAGALLFVTPTGGIGASPGGVPEEVSQPLSGATRAEVSIDTGVTRLTVRGDPTAELLASGSVTPVRGERIARSFDVTGGAARFSLASRGSLSTTFGRGGTWDLTLTGRVPLALDIDTGVGEADLDLSGLRLTRLELSTGVGAAEVKLPRGDYQADVDTGVGAATIRIPEGVEARVTVSRGLGAVSVPSDMTRDGDVYTSPGYASAAERIDLRIDGGVGAVAVVRYR
;
A
#
# COMPACT_ATOMS: atom_id res chain seq x y z
N MET A 1 -63.12 47.54 -18.13
CA MET A 1 -61.91 46.96 -18.73
C MET A 1 -60.98 46.61 -17.59
N THR A 2 -61.17 45.43 -17.05
CA THR A 2 -60.48 44.96 -15.83
C THR A 2 -59.43 43.96 -16.22
N ALA A 3 -58.17 44.27 -15.96
CA ALA A 3 -57.01 43.40 -16.17
C ALA A 3 -56.99 42.28 -15.12
N HIS A 4 -56.97 41.05 -15.59
CA HIS A 4 -56.79 39.87 -14.77
C HIS A 4 -55.29 39.77 -14.35
N ASP A 5 -55.03 39.96 -13.09
CA ASP A 5 -53.72 39.75 -12.46
C ASP A 5 -53.61 38.25 -12.17
N ALA A 6 -52.74 37.55 -12.91
CA ALA A 6 -52.47 36.14 -12.72
C ALA A 6 -51.42 35.97 -11.59
N THR A 7 -51.90 35.66 -10.41
CA THR A 7 -51.11 35.32 -9.25
C THR A 7 -50.29 34.02 -9.51
N ARG A 8 -49.00 34.18 -9.75
CA ARG A 8 -48.04 33.09 -9.71
C ARG A 8 -47.92 32.58 -8.26
N GLY A 9 -48.42 31.40 -8.00
CA GLY A 9 -48.25 30.73 -6.72
C GLY A 9 -46.77 30.45 -6.40
N PRO A 10 -46.37 30.45 -5.12
CA PRO A 10 -44.99 30.21 -4.72
C PRO A 10 -44.61 28.77 -5.06
N SER A 11 -43.54 28.61 -5.84
CA SER A 11 -42.91 27.31 -6.11
C SER A 11 -42.40 26.71 -4.80
N ARG A 12 -43.00 25.61 -4.36
CA ARG A 12 -42.58 24.88 -3.17
C ARG A 12 -41.15 24.31 -3.40
N PRO A 13 -40.18 24.57 -2.51
CA PRO A 13 -38.86 23.99 -2.64
C PRO A 13 -38.99 22.46 -2.56
N VAL A 14 -38.53 21.76 -3.57
CA VAL A 14 -38.47 20.30 -3.58
C VAL A 14 -37.50 19.88 -2.46
N ARG A 15 -38.05 19.23 -1.45
CA ARG A 15 -37.24 18.71 -0.35
C ARG A 15 -36.42 17.52 -0.88
N VAL A 16 -35.12 17.70 -1.03
CA VAL A 16 -34.18 16.70 -1.58
C VAL A 16 -33.97 15.54 -0.62
N TRP A 17 -34.15 15.76 0.69
CA TRP A 17 -33.97 14.78 1.75
C TRP A 17 -34.76 13.47 1.59
N PRO A 18 -36.06 13.49 1.25
CA PRO A 18 -36.80 12.23 1.06
C PRO A 18 -36.31 11.43 -0.13
N LEU A 19 -35.83 12.06 -1.20
CA LEU A 19 -35.26 11.38 -2.37
C LEU A 19 -33.93 10.71 -2.01
N LEU A 20 -33.10 11.37 -1.22
CA LEU A 20 -31.82 10.77 -0.73
C LEU A 20 -32.09 9.58 0.19
N LEU A 21 -33.09 9.63 1.07
CA LEU A 21 -33.47 8.52 1.93
C LEU A 21 -34.00 7.32 1.14
N ILE A 22 -34.80 7.56 0.10
CA ILE A 22 -35.30 6.49 -0.78
C ILE A 22 -34.15 5.86 -1.55
N ALA A 23 -33.24 6.68 -2.10
CA ALA A 23 -32.07 6.17 -2.83
C ALA A 23 -31.14 5.35 -1.91
N ALA A 24 -30.88 5.82 -0.68
CA ALA A 24 -30.09 5.09 0.31
C ALA A 24 -30.78 3.78 0.72
N GLY A 25 -32.11 3.79 0.93
CA GLY A 25 -32.88 2.60 1.26
C GLY A 25 -32.89 1.54 0.13
N ALA A 26 -33.05 2.00 -1.11
CA ALA A 26 -33.01 1.12 -2.29
C ALA A 26 -31.61 0.51 -2.47
N PHE A 27 -30.55 1.30 -2.23
CA PHE A 27 -29.17 0.84 -2.28
C PHE A 27 -28.88 -0.21 -1.19
N LEU A 28 -29.27 0.04 0.06
CA LEU A 28 -29.10 -0.91 1.16
C LEU A 28 -29.90 -2.20 0.91
N LEU A 29 -31.06 -2.10 0.29
CA LEU A 29 -31.85 -3.27 -0.10
C LEU A 29 -31.13 -4.09 -1.18
N ALA A 30 -30.57 -3.45 -2.21
CA ALA A 30 -29.80 -4.10 -3.26
C ALA A 30 -28.53 -4.77 -2.70
N ALA A 31 -27.85 -4.13 -1.73
CA ALA A 31 -26.70 -4.70 -1.04
C ALA A 31 -27.09 -5.92 -0.20
N ASN A 32 -28.23 -5.86 0.50
CA ASN A 32 -28.73 -6.98 1.30
C ASN A 32 -29.20 -8.18 0.43
N LEU A 33 -29.65 -7.90 -0.79
CA LEU A 33 -30.02 -8.93 -1.78
C LEU A 33 -28.79 -9.54 -2.50
N GLY A 34 -27.58 -9.05 -2.21
CA GLY A 34 -26.33 -9.54 -2.81
C GLY A 34 -26.10 -9.04 -4.23
N TRP A 35 -26.90 -8.09 -4.73
CA TRP A 35 -26.72 -7.49 -6.06
C TRP A 35 -25.57 -6.47 -6.09
N VAL A 36 -25.20 -5.95 -4.93
CA VAL A 36 -24.08 -5.01 -4.75
C VAL A 36 -23.23 -5.50 -3.59
N GLY A 37 -21.93 -5.67 -3.81
CA GLY A 37 -20.99 -6.06 -2.75
C GLY A 37 -20.81 -4.93 -1.72
N TRP A 38 -20.55 -5.27 -0.47
CA TRP A 38 -20.24 -4.30 0.59
C TRP A 38 -19.01 -3.45 0.26
N ASP A 39 -18.10 -3.97 -0.58
CA ASP A 39 -16.93 -3.25 -1.09
C ASP A 39 -17.33 -2.00 -1.90
N ALA A 40 -18.49 -2.01 -2.57
CA ALA A 40 -19.01 -0.86 -3.29
C ALA A 40 -19.37 0.33 -2.38
N LEU A 41 -19.65 0.10 -1.09
CA LEU A 41 -19.85 1.17 -0.11
C LEU A 41 -18.53 1.88 0.23
N LEU A 42 -17.44 1.16 0.28
CA LEU A 42 -16.11 1.72 0.50
C LEU A 42 -15.67 2.50 -0.74
N ASP A 43 -16.01 2.00 -1.92
CA ASP A 43 -15.73 2.69 -3.19
C ASP A 43 -16.56 3.97 -3.34
N LEU A 44 -17.77 4.03 -2.77
CA LEU A 44 -18.60 5.24 -2.75
C LEU A 44 -17.94 6.38 -1.95
N TRP A 45 -17.12 6.07 -0.97
CA TRP A 45 -16.33 7.05 -0.22
C TRP A 45 -15.35 7.81 -1.12
N TYR A 46 -14.85 7.19 -2.18
CA TYR A 46 -13.95 7.85 -3.14
C TYR A 46 -14.68 8.86 -4.07
N LEU A 47 -16.01 8.89 -4.06
CA LEU A 47 -16.79 9.88 -4.84
C LEU A 47 -16.95 11.23 -4.14
N TRP A 48 -16.45 11.40 -2.90
CA TRP A 48 -16.52 12.68 -2.20
C TRP A 48 -15.94 13.88 -2.98
N PRO A 49 -14.87 13.75 -3.83
CA PRO A 49 -14.40 14.88 -4.64
C PRO A 49 -15.41 15.31 -5.70
N VAL A 50 -16.17 14.37 -6.25
CA VAL A 50 -17.26 14.67 -7.21
C VAL A 50 -18.36 15.48 -6.53
N VAL A 51 -18.67 15.15 -5.27
CA VAL A 51 -19.64 15.90 -4.46
C VAL A 51 -19.13 17.32 -4.21
N LEU A 52 -17.84 17.51 -3.90
CA LEU A 52 -17.23 18.83 -3.72
C LEU A 52 -17.29 19.67 -5.00
N VAL A 53 -16.96 19.06 -6.16
CA VAL A 53 -17.05 19.72 -7.46
C VAL A 53 -18.49 20.12 -7.76
N ALA A 54 -19.46 19.25 -7.49
CA ALA A 54 -20.88 19.53 -7.68
C ALA A 54 -21.35 20.68 -6.77
N VAL A 55 -20.95 20.70 -5.50
CA VAL A 55 -21.27 21.78 -4.56
C VAL A 55 -20.60 23.09 -4.99
N GLY A 56 -19.32 23.05 -5.42
CA GLY A 56 -18.62 24.21 -5.93
C GLY A 56 -19.26 24.79 -7.18
N ALA A 57 -19.68 23.94 -8.11
CA ALA A 57 -20.41 24.34 -9.32
C ALA A 57 -21.80 24.95 -9.00
N ASP A 58 -22.56 24.38 -8.03
CA ASP A 58 -23.85 24.96 -7.58
C ASP A 58 -23.67 26.36 -6.98
N MET A 59 -22.61 26.56 -6.20
CA MET A 59 -22.26 27.86 -5.64
C MET A 59 -21.90 28.90 -6.72
N LEU A 60 -21.17 28.52 -7.76
CA LEU A 60 -20.80 29.40 -8.88
C LEU A 60 -22.00 29.73 -9.77
N LEU A 61 -22.95 28.81 -9.95
CA LEU A 61 -24.15 28.98 -10.79
C LEU A 61 -25.32 29.62 -10.05
N GLY A 62 -25.11 30.05 -8.81
CA GLY A 62 -26.11 30.78 -8.01
C GLY A 62 -27.37 29.97 -7.70
N GLY A 63 -27.29 28.64 -7.60
CA GLY A 63 -28.39 27.76 -7.20
C GLY A 63 -29.53 27.61 -8.24
N ARG A 64 -29.40 28.23 -9.40
CA ARG A 64 -30.47 28.31 -10.42
C ARG A 64 -30.66 26.99 -11.18
N HIS A 65 -29.64 26.15 -11.20
CA HIS A 65 -29.59 24.87 -11.93
C HIS A 65 -29.29 23.66 -11.05
N ARG A 66 -29.57 23.76 -9.77
CA ARG A 66 -29.29 22.75 -8.76
C ARG A 66 -29.71 21.33 -9.17
N LEU A 67 -30.86 21.18 -9.78
CA LEU A 67 -31.35 19.90 -10.30
C LEU A 67 -30.50 19.36 -11.47
N LEU A 68 -30.06 20.25 -12.36
CA LEU A 68 -29.23 19.89 -13.51
C LEU A 68 -27.79 19.53 -13.06
N VAL A 69 -27.22 20.21 -12.06
CA VAL A 69 -25.91 19.93 -11.51
C VAL A 69 -25.92 18.59 -10.77
N VAL A 70 -26.92 18.33 -9.94
CA VAL A 70 -27.10 17.06 -9.23
C VAL A 70 -27.37 15.92 -10.21
N ALA A 71 -28.24 16.12 -11.21
CA ALA A 71 -28.50 15.13 -12.24
C ALA A 71 -27.25 14.86 -13.10
N GLY A 72 -26.50 15.89 -13.48
CA GLY A 72 -25.24 15.76 -14.21
C GLY A 72 -24.18 15.01 -13.41
N ALA A 73 -24.04 15.30 -12.12
CA ALA A 73 -23.10 14.56 -11.23
C ALA A 73 -23.51 13.10 -11.04
N LEU A 74 -24.81 12.81 -10.91
CA LEU A 74 -25.33 11.44 -10.83
C LEU A 74 -25.15 10.68 -12.15
N VAL A 75 -25.39 11.34 -13.29
CA VAL A 75 -25.19 10.73 -14.62
C VAL A 75 -23.69 10.50 -14.86
N ALA A 76 -22.83 11.45 -14.52
CA ALA A 76 -21.37 11.28 -14.63
C ALA A 76 -20.88 10.15 -13.71
N GLY A 77 -21.36 10.07 -12.48
CA GLY A 77 -21.10 8.97 -11.56
C GLY A 77 -21.60 7.63 -12.11
N ALA A 78 -22.83 7.58 -12.63
CA ALA A 78 -23.41 6.37 -13.23
C ALA A 78 -22.64 5.94 -14.51
N LEU A 79 -22.23 6.89 -15.34
CA LEU A 79 -21.42 6.60 -16.54
C LEU A 79 -20.04 6.06 -16.17
N LEU A 80 -19.42 6.55 -15.11
CA LEU A 80 -18.17 5.98 -14.58
C LEU A 80 -18.38 4.55 -14.06
N PHE A 81 -19.58 4.22 -13.58
CA PHE A 81 -19.95 2.88 -13.10
C PHE A 81 -20.31 1.90 -14.23
N VAL A 82 -20.86 2.37 -15.32
CA VAL A 82 -21.46 1.54 -16.38
C VAL A 82 -20.54 1.36 -17.60
N THR A 83 -19.44 2.12 -17.72
CA THR A 83 -18.54 1.93 -18.85
C THR A 83 -17.85 0.57 -18.78
N PRO A 84 -17.90 -0.24 -19.89
CA PRO A 84 -17.29 -1.59 -19.92
C PRO A 84 -15.76 -1.58 -19.78
N THR A 85 -15.16 -0.39 -19.69
CA THR A 85 -13.72 -0.18 -19.57
C THR A 85 -13.23 -0.04 -18.11
N GLY A 86 -14.07 -0.32 -17.13
CA GLY A 86 -13.66 -0.30 -15.75
C GLY A 86 -14.68 0.27 -14.79
N GLY A 87 -15.67 -0.53 -14.44
CA GLY A 87 -16.39 -0.28 -13.19
C GLY A 87 -15.40 -0.18 -12.04
N ILE A 88 -15.72 0.64 -11.02
CA ILE A 88 -14.96 0.76 -9.77
C ILE A 88 -15.01 -0.57 -8.97
N GLY A 89 -15.08 -1.65 -9.58
CA GLY A 89 -15.00 -3.03 -9.14
C GLY A 89 -14.14 -3.81 -10.10
N ALA A 90 -13.28 -3.09 -10.84
CA ALA A 90 -12.43 -3.71 -11.84
C ALA A 90 -11.54 -4.76 -11.20
N SER A 91 -11.60 -5.92 -11.79
CA SER A 91 -10.70 -7.04 -11.66
C SER A 91 -9.26 -6.61 -11.44
N PRO A 92 -8.45 -7.38 -10.73
CA PRO A 92 -7.02 -7.16 -10.64
C PRO A 92 -6.47 -6.80 -12.01
N GLY A 93 -5.71 -5.72 -12.08
CA GLY A 93 -5.50 -5.00 -13.32
C GLY A 93 -4.69 -5.72 -14.38
N GLY A 94 -3.83 -6.66 -14.05
CA GLY A 94 -2.94 -7.39 -14.93
C GLY A 94 -3.20 -8.89 -14.94
N VAL A 95 -2.62 -9.58 -15.92
CA VAL A 95 -2.49 -11.03 -15.87
C VAL A 95 -1.38 -11.34 -14.87
N PRO A 96 -1.59 -12.27 -13.92
CA PRO A 96 -0.51 -12.72 -13.05
C PRO A 96 0.67 -13.24 -13.87
N GLU A 97 1.86 -12.72 -13.57
CA GLU A 97 3.12 -13.18 -14.14
C GLU A 97 3.85 -14.05 -13.12
N GLU A 98 4.28 -15.21 -13.52
CA GLU A 98 5.08 -16.09 -12.67
C GLU A 98 6.54 -15.62 -12.63
N VAL A 99 7.07 -15.55 -11.43
CA VAL A 99 8.49 -15.30 -11.18
C VAL A 99 9.15 -16.63 -10.83
N SER A 100 10.14 -17.02 -11.61
CA SER A 100 10.96 -18.20 -11.35
C SER A 100 12.39 -17.89 -11.77
N GLN A 101 13.21 -17.47 -10.81
CA GLN A 101 14.60 -17.10 -11.05
C GLN A 101 15.55 -18.09 -10.37
N PRO A 102 16.31 -18.87 -11.11
CA PRO A 102 17.29 -19.77 -10.54
C PRO A 102 18.49 -19.01 -9.96
N LEU A 103 19.12 -19.61 -8.96
CA LEU A 103 20.34 -19.08 -8.33
C LEU A 103 21.57 -19.12 -9.26
N SER A 104 21.55 -19.98 -10.28
CA SER A 104 22.58 -20.09 -11.33
C SER A 104 24.03 -20.24 -10.79
N GLY A 105 24.18 -20.96 -9.68
CA GLY A 105 25.50 -21.21 -9.06
C GLY A 105 26.10 -20.04 -8.29
N ALA A 106 25.35 -18.97 -8.07
CA ALA A 106 25.84 -17.86 -7.26
C ALA A 106 25.99 -18.24 -5.79
N THR A 107 27.02 -17.71 -5.14
CA THR A 107 27.33 -17.91 -3.72
C THR A 107 26.85 -16.79 -2.82
N ARG A 108 26.41 -15.68 -3.38
CA ARG A 108 25.76 -14.54 -2.74
C ARG A 108 24.80 -13.89 -3.71
N ALA A 109 23.84 -13.14 -3.21
CA ALA A 109 22.89 -12.48 -4.06
C ALA A 109 22.57 -11.05 -3.57
N GLU A 110 22.16 -10.22 -4.52
CA GLU A 110 21.61 -8.88 -4.33
C GLU A 110 20.26 -8.86 -5.04
N VAL A 111 19.19 -8.56 -4.31
CA VAL A 111 17.82 -8.55 -4.84
C VAL A 111 17.24 -7.18 -4.63
N SER A 112 16.77 -6.56 -5.71
CA SER A 112 16.08 -5.26 -5.70
C SER A 112 14.65 -5.45 -6.19
N ILE A 113 13.69 -4.95 -5.41
CA ILE A 113 12.24 -5.00 -5.68
C ILE A 113 11.70 -3.57 -5.63
N ASP A 114 11.25 -3.06 -6.76
CA ASP A 114 10.70 -1.70 -6.91
C ASP A 114 9.23 -1.79 -7.35
N THR A 115 8.32 -1.36 -6.48
CA THR A 115 6.88 -1.47 -6.72
C THR A 115 6.19 -0.11 -6.64
N GLY A 116 5.20 0.12 -7.51
CA GLY A 116 4.41 1.35 -7.52
C GLY A 116 3.29 1.35 -6.48
N VAL A 117 2.08 0.93 -6.87
CA VAL A 117 0.91 0.82 -6.00
C VAL A 117 0.58 -0.65 -5.80
N THR A 118 0.96 -1.21 -4.65
CA THR A 118 1.03 -2.68 -4.52
C THR A 118 0.83 -3.14 -3.08
N ARG A 119 0.22 -4.33 -2.93
CA ARG A 119 0.40 -5.17 -1.74
C ARG A 119 1.56 -6.12 -2.02
N LEU A 120 2.66 -5.92 -1.32
CA LEU A 120 3.87 -6.73 -1.44
C LEU A 120 3.96 -7.73 -0.28
N THR A 121 4.05 -9.01 -0.58
CA THR A 121 4.37 -10.05 0.38
C THR A 121 5.71 -10.70 -0.03
N VAL A 122 6.68 -10.70 0.87
CA VAL A 122 7.96 -11.39 0.67
C VAL A 122 8.19 -12.38 1.80
N ARG A 123 8.50 -13.62 1.44
CA ARG A 123 8.84 -14.68 2.41
C ARG A 123 10.24 -15.22 2.15
N GLY A 124 11.00 -15.35 3.23
CA GLY A 124 12.29 -16.04 3.21
C GLY A 124 12.10 -17.54 3.43
N ASP A 125 12.65 -18.36 2.53
CA ASP A 125 12.66 -19.82 2.69
C ASP A 125 14.11 -20.33 2.65
N PRO A 126 14.63 -20.90 3.77
CA PRO A 126 16.00 -21.43 3.81
C PRO A 126 16.19 -22.64 2.91
N THR A 127 15.12 -23.29 2.45
CA THR A 127 15.15 -24.48 1.61
C THR A 127 14.93 -24.22 0.13
N ALA A 128 14.45 -23.02 -0.23
CA ALA A 128 14.13 -22.66 -1.61
C ALA A 128 15.34 -22.83 -2.53
N GLU A 129 15.13 -23.51 -3.66
CA GLU A 129 16.18 -23.77 -4.67
C GLU A 129 16.37 -22.61 -5.63
N LEU A 130 15.29 -21.87 -5.87
CA LEU A 130 15.28 -20.68 -6.71
C LEU A 130 15.71 -19.46 -5.90
N LEU A 131 16.44 -18.53 -6.52
CA LEU A 131 16.77 -17.24 -5.92
C LEU A 131 15.50 -16.48 -5.55
N ALA A 132 14.54 -16.44 -6.49
CA ALA A 132 13.23 -15.85 -6.29
C ALA A 132 12.18 -16.65 -7.03
N SER A 133 11.03 -16.86 -6.39
CA SER A 133 9.85 -17.50 -6.98
C SER A 133 8.58 -16.84 -6.49
N GLY A 134 7.50 -16.98 -7.24
CA GLY A 134 6.20 -16.44 -6.82
C GLY A 134 5.38 -15.89 -7.98
N SER A 135 4.44 -15.02 -7.67
CA SER A 135 3.57 -14.40 -8.67
C SER A 135 3.46 -12.89 -8.46
N VAL A 136 3.38 -12.19 -9.56
CA VAL A 136 3.26 -10.73 -9.61
C VAL A 136 2.07 -10.37 -10.47
N THR A 137 1.10 -9.69 -9.90
CA THR A 137 -0.04 -9.15 -10.63
C THR A 137 0.11 -7.63 -10.71
N PRO A 138 0.52 -7.08 -11.86
CA PRO A 138 0.70 -5.64 -12.02
C PRO A 138 -0.64 -4.91 -12.04
N VAL A 139 -0.64 -3.61 -11.81
CA VAL A 139 -1.78 -2.73 -12.10
C VAL A 139 -1.96 -2.60 -13.63
N ARG A 140 -3.19 -2.33 -14.08
CA ARG A 140 -3.44 -2.15 -15.51
C ARG A 140 -2.60 -1.02 -16.11
N GLY A 141 -1.85 -1.32 -17.18
CA GLY A 141 -0.94 -0.39 -17.83
C GLY A 141 0.48 -0.39 -17.30
N GLU A 142 0.72 -1.10 -16.22
CA GLU A 142 2.03 -1.38 -15.66
C GLU A 142 2.67 -2.58 -16.35
N ARG A 143 3.99 -2.57 -16.44
CA ARG A 143 4.80 -3.70 -16.97
C ARG A 143 5.83 -4.07 -15.94
N ILE A 144 6.07 -5.36 -15.80
CA ILE A 144 7.11 -5.85 -14.92
C ILE A 144 8.41 -5.93 -15.70
N ALA A 145 9.39 -5.13 -15.29
CA ALA A 145 10.76 -5.19 -15.79
C ALA A 145 11.54 -6.16 -14.90
N ARG A 146 12.24 -7.09 -15.52
CA ARG A 146 13.06 -8.09 -14.83
C ARG A 146 14.47 -8.05 -15.40
N SER A 147 15.45 -8.02 -14.53
CA SER A 147 16.85 -8.20 -14.93
C SER A 147 17.55 -9.19 -14.01
N PHE A 148 18.46 -9.97 -14.58
CA PHE A 148 19.26 -10.94 -13.84
C PHE A 148 20.65 -11.02 -14.46
N ASP A 149 21.67 -10.96 -13.59
CA ASP A 149 23.07 -11.11 -13.96
C ASP A 149 23.84 -11.86 -12.87
N VAL A 150 24.85 -12.61 -13.25
CA VAL A 150 25.77 -13.28 -12.33
C VAL A 150 27.20 -12.91 -12.68
N THR A 151 27.84 -12.18 -11.80
CA THR A 151 29.23 -11.76 -11.98
C THR A 151 30.05 -12.07 -10.73
N GLY A 152 31.16 -12.79 -10.89
CA GLY A 152 32.07 -13.10 -9.78
C GLY A 152 31.41 -13.87 -8.63
N GLY A 153 30.45 -14.76 -8.94
CA GLY A 153 29.71 -15.55 -7.96
C GLY A 153 28.64 -14.74 -7.20
N ALA A 154 28.37 -13.50 -7.59
CA ALA A 154 27.26 -12.69 -7.09
C ALA A 154 26.13 -12.64 -8.12
N ALA A 155 24.93 -13.08 -7.73
CA ALA A 155 23.72 -12.87 -8.51
C ALA A 155 23.15 -11.48 -8.20
N ARG A 156 22.80 -10.73 -9.23
CA ARG A 156 21.97 -9.51 -9.13
C ARG A 156 20.64 -9.76 -9.79
N PHE A 157 19.58 -9.62 -9.03
CA PHE A 157 18.22 -9.77 -9.53
C PHE A 157 17.43 -8.52 -9.22
N SER A 158 16.84 -7.92 -10.23
CA SER A 158 15.96 -6.76 -10.07
C SER A 158 14.60 -7.06 -10.67
N LEU A 159 13.56 -6.72 -9.92
CA LEU A 159 12.16 -6.83 -10.31
C LEU A 159 11.51 -5.47 -10.06
N ALA A 160 11.13 -4.79 -11.13
CA ALA A 160 10.63 -3.43 -11.05
C ALA A 160 9.31 -3.27 -11.82
N SER A 161 8.39 -2.55 -11.20
CA SER A 161 7.19 -2.06 -11.86
C SER A 161 7.54 -0.84 -12.71
N ARG A 162 7.17 -0.88 -13.99
CA ARG A 162 7.39 0.21 -14.94
C ARG A 162 6.08 0.57 -15.61
N GLY A 163 5.72 1.85 -15.58
CA GLY A 163 4.52 2.33 -16.28
C GLY A 163 4.06 3.68 -15.78
N SER A 164 3.16 4.30 -16.51
CA SER A 164 2.51 5.53 -16.07
C SER A 164 1.48 5.18 -15.01
N LEU A 165 1.46 5.93 -13.92
CA LEU A 165 0.34 5.96 -12.99
C LEU A 165 -0.93 6.27 -13.80
N SER A 166 -1.64 5.22 -14.20
CA SER A 166 -3.00 5.41 -14.65
C SER A 166 -3.78 5.91 -13.43
N THR A 167 -4.40 7.07 -13.53
CA THR A 167 -5.27 7.66 -12.52
C THR A 167 -6.55 6.83 -12.31
N THR A 168 -6.52 5.58 -12.68
CA THR A 168 -7.61 4.65 -12.43
C THR A 168 -7.54 4.27 -10.96
N PHE A 169 -8.44 4.81 -10.17
CA PHE A 169 -8.70 4.40 -8.79
C PHE A 169 -9.11 2.92 -8.79
N GLY A 170 -8.15 2.02 -8.66
CA GLY A 170 -8.32 0.58 -8.65
C GLY A 170 -7.55 -0.05 -7.49
N ARG A 171 -7.80 -1.31 -7.24
CA ARG A 171 -6.97 -2.11 -6.33
C ARG A 171 -5.55 -2.13 -6.86
N GLY A 172 -4.57 -1.88 -5.98
CA GLY A 172 -3.15 -1.99 -6.29
C GLY A 172 -2.78 -3.36 -6.84
N GLY A 173 -1.58 -3.49 -7.38
CA GLY A 173 -1.02 -4.79 -7.74
C GLY A 173 -0.88 -5.70 -6.53
N THR A 174 -0.64 -6.98 -6.77
CA THR A 174 -0.33 -7.96 -5.70
C THR A 174 0.91 -8.71 -6.10
N TRP A 175 1.92 -8.66 -5.24
CA TRP A 175 3.19 -9.33 -5.43
C TRP A 175 3.43 -10.29 -4.28
N ASP A 176 3.48 -11.58 -4.59
CA ASP A 176 3.79 -12.65 -3.62
C ASP A 176 5.09 -13.31 -4.05
N LEU A 177 6.16 -13.08 -3.28
CA LEU A 177 7.50 -13.54 -3.61
C LEU A 177 8.08 -14.38 -2.48
N THR A 178 8.78 -15.44 -2.84
CA THR A 178 9.61 -16.25 -1.95
C THR A 178 11.06 -16.13 -2.39
N LEU A 179 11.94 -15.76 -1.46
CA LEU A 179 13.39 -15.63 -1.67
C LEU A 179 14.14 -16.75 -0.97
N THR A 180 15.27 -17.18 -1.54
CA THR A 180 16.09 -18.22 -0.93
C THR A 180 16.91 -17.71 0.25
N GLY A 181 16.97 -18.51 1.32
CA GLY A 181 17.92 -18.34 2.44
C GLY A 181 19.23 -19.14 2.30
N ARG A 182 19.45 -19.81 1.15
CA ARG A 182 20.66 -20.66 0.95
C ARG A 182 21.95 -19.87 0.84
N VAL A 183 21.88 -18.65 0.37
CA VAL A 183 23.05 -17.78 0.18
C VAL A 183 22.89 -16.48 0.96
N PRO A 184 23.99 -15.82 1.34
CA PRO A 184 23.95 -14.46 1.86
C PRO A 184 23.29 -13.50 0.87
N LEU A 185 22.36 -12.68 1.37
CA LEU A 185 21.49 -11.83 0.56
C LEU A 185 21.54 -10.37 1.03
N ALA A 186 21.82 -9.45 0.11
CA ALA A 186 21.50 -8.04 0.26
C ALA A 186 20.13 -7.79 -0.38
N LEU A 187 19.21 -7.19 0.37
CA LEU A 187 17.82 -6.96 -0.05
C LEU A 187 17.50 -5.48 -0.03
N ASP A 188 17.04 -4.98 -1.16
CA ASP A 188 16.59 -3.61 -1.38
C ASP A 188 15.15 -3.62 -1.87
N ILE A 189 14.25 -2.97 -1.12
CA ILE A 189 12.82 -2.93 -1.42
C ILE A 189 12.35 -1.48 -1.40
N ASP A 190 11.81 -1.03 -2.52
CA ASP A 190 11.16 0.27 -2.67
C ASP A 190 9.67 0.07 -2.99
N THR A 191 8.81 0.65 -2.15
CA THR A 191 7.35 0.59 -2.34
C THR A 191 6.77 1.99 -2.35
N GLY A 192 6.06 2.35 -3.43
CA GLY A 192 5.43 3.67 -3.53
C GLY A 192 4.24 3.83 -2.59
N VAL A 193 3.16 3.10 -2.86
CA VAL A 193 1.91 3.17 -2.07
C VAL A 193 1.37 1.76 -1.83
N GLY A 194 1.04 1.42 -0.58
CA GLY A 194 0.39 0.15 -0.28
C GLY A 194 0.81 -0.49 1.04
N GLU A 195 0.81 -1.80 1.06
CA GLU A 195 1.16 -2.60 2.22
C GLU A 195 2.35 -3.51 1.88
N ALA A 196 3.34 -3.56 2.76
CA ALA A 196 4.47 -4.48 2.68
C ALA A 196 4.45 -5.44 3.88
N ASP A 197 4.29 -6.73 3.61
CA ASP A 197 4.37 -7.82 4.60
C ASP A 197 5.60 -8.67 4.29
N LEU A 198 6.66 -8.50 5.08
CA LEU A 198 7.97 -9.06 4.83
C LEU A 198 8.37 -10.04 5.95
N ASP A 199 8.11 -11.33 5.76
CA ASP A 199 8.67 -12.38 6.63
C ASP A 199 10.04 -12.82 6.11
N LEU A 200 11.09 -12.14 6.56
CA LEU A 200 12.45 -12.39 6.15
C LEU A 200 13.18 -13.41 7.07
N SER A 201 12.48 -14.00 8.05
CA SER A 201 13.06 -14.84 9.10
C SER A 201 13.84 -16.05 8.58
N GLY A 202 13.53 -16.53 7.37
CA GLY A 202 14.24 -17.63 6.71
C GLY A 202 15.44 -17.21 5.87
N LEU A 203 15.77 -15.92 5.78
CA LEU A 203 16.87 -15.41 4.97
C LEU A 203 18.18 -15.31 5.76
N ARG A 204 19.29 -15.22 5.03
CA ARG A 204 20.61 -14.89 5.53
C ARG A 204 20.98 -13.48 5.05
N LEU A 205 20.43 -12.46 5.69
CA LEU A 205 20.68 -11.09 5.29
C LEU A 205 22.10 -10.63 5.60
N THR A 206 22.67 -9.88 4.67
CA THR A 206 23.91 -9.09 4.85
C THR A 206 23.59 -7.59 4.92
N ARG A 207 22.50 -7.16 4.31
CA ARG A 207 21.96 -5.81 4.34
C ARG A 207 20.47 -5.87 4.00
N LEU A 208 19.70 -5.02 4.66
CA LEU A 208 18.32 -4.71 4.29
C LEU A 208 18.18 -3.21 4.09
N GLU A 209 17.58 -2.81 2.98
CA GLU A 209 17.15 -1.46 2.70
C GLU A 209 15.67 -1.52 2.31
N LEU A 210 14.81 -0.81 3.05
CA LEU A 210 13.38 -0.78 2.83
C LEU A 210 12.90 0.66 2.82
N SER A 211 12.37 1.08 1.68
CA SER A 211 11.74 2.39 1.52
C SER A 211 10.25 2.22 1.26
N THR A 212 9.41 2.92 2.03
CA THR A 212 7.96 2.93 1.83
C THR A 212 7.45 4.36 1.73
N GLY A 213 6.76 4.71 0.64
CA GLY A 213 6.22 6.05 0.45
C GLY A 213 5.00 6.30 1.35
N VAL A 214 3.87 5.64 1.06
CA VAL A 214 2.63 5.80 1.81
C VAL A 214 2.00 4.44 2.08
N GLY A 215 1.81 4.08 3.35
CA GLY A 215 1.14 2.84 3.70
C GLY A 215 1.60 2.19 4.99
N ALA A 216 1.51 0.88 5.05
CA ALA A 216 1.94 0.11 6.22
C ALA A 216 3.03 -0.90 5.84
N ALA A 217 4.05 -1.03 6.69
CA ALA A 217 5.08 -2.05 6.57
C ALA A 217 5.13 -2.91 7.83
N GLU A 218 5.05 -4.22 7.66
CA GLU A 218 5.36 -5.19 8.69
C GLU A 218 6.58 -5.99 8.25
N VAL A 219 7.65 -5.96 9.06
CA VAL A 219 8.92 -6.60 8.73
C VAL A 219 9.35 -7.51 9.85
N LYS A 220 9.50 -8.80 9.56
CA LYS A 220 10.05 -9.79 10.47
C LYS A 220 11.48 -10.10 10.07
N LEU A 221 12.42 -9.63 10.87
CA LEU A 221 13.85 -9.71 10.61
C LEU A 221 14.42 -11.10 10.93
N PRO A 222 15.41 -11.61 10.17
CA PRO A 222 16.11 -12.83 10.50
C PRO A 222 17.17 -12.63 11.60
N ARG A 223 17.67 -13.73 12.12
CA ARG A 223 18.90 -13.73 12.95
C ARG A 223 20.12 -13.42 12.09
N GLY A 224 21.12 -12.77 12.68
CA GLY A 224 22.38 -12.50 12.00
C GLY A 224 23.12 -11.26 12.52
N ASP A 225 24.21 -10.91 11.83
CA ASP A 225 25.00 -9.67 12.06
C ASP A 225 24.93 -8.84 10.78
N TYR A 226 24.06 -7.83 10.76
CA TYR A 226 23.81 -7.00 9.57
C TYR A 226 23.19 -5.65 9.92
N GLN A 227 23.19 -4.75 8.93
CA GLN A 227 22.53 -3.46 8.97
C GLN A 227 21.18 -3.52 8.26
N ALA A 228 20.17 -2.92 8.88
CA ALA A 228 18.85 -2.73 8.31
C ALA A 228 18.47 -1.24 8.36
N ASP A 229 18.19 -0.68 7.20
CA ASP A 229 17.73 0.70 7.04
C ASP A 229 16.27 0.67 6.58
N VAL A 230 15.39 1.35 7.32
CA VAL A 230 13.94 1.37 7.06
C VAL A 230 13.46 2.81 6.99
N ASP A 231 13.08 3.23 5.80
CA ASP A 231 12.55 4.56 5.51
C ASP A 231 11.04 4.50 5.30
N THR A 232 10.28 5.32 6.05
CA THR A 232 8.83 5.39 5.92
C THR A 232 8.36 6.83 5.73
N GLY A 233 7.69 7.13 4.62
CA GLY A 233 7.15 8.45 4.37
C GLY A 233 5.94 8.77 5.23
N VAL A 234 4.78 8.17 4.93
CA VAL A 234 3.53 8.38 5.68
C VAL A 234 2.87 7.04 5.96
N GLY A 235 2.71 6.68 7.25
CA GLY A 235 2.03 5.45 7.61
C GLY A 235 2.53 4.80 8.88
N ALA A 236 2.45 3.48 8.96
CA ALA A 236 2.88 2.71 10.11
C ALA A 236 3.95 1.69 9.72
N ALA A 237 5.01 1.57 10.54
CA ALA A 237 6.00 0.53 10.42
C ALA A 237 6.06 -0.33 11.68
N THR A 238 5.97 -1.63 11.53
CA THR A 238 6.18 -2.60 12.61
C THR A 238 7.36 -3.49 12.27
N ILE A 239 8.45 -3.36 13.03
CA ILE A 239 9.66 -4.15 12.83
C ILE A 239 9.75 -5.18 13.97
N ARG A 240 9.81 -6.46 13.60
CA ARG A 240 9.90 -7.58 14.52
C ARG A 240 11.32 -8.12 14.55
N ILE A 241 11.97 -8.04 15.71
CA ILE A 241 13.34 -8.53 15.94
C ILE A 241 13.26 -9.87 16.66
N PRO A 242 14.04 -10.91 16.27
CA PRO A 242 14.02 -12.21 16.96
C PRO A 242 14.44 -12.09 18.43
N GLU A 243 13.78 -12.84 19.32
CA GLU A 243 14.24 -12.98 20.71
C GLU A 243 15.66 -13.56 20.74
N GLY A 244 16.51 -13.01 21.63
CA GLY A 244 17.91 -13.44 21.80
C GLY A 244 18.88 -12.89 20.75
N VAL A 245 18.44 -12.07 19.82
CA VAL A 245 19.30 -11.26 18.96
C VAL A 245 19.44 -9.88 19.56
N GLU A 246 20.65 -9.40 19.71
CA GLU A 246 20.93 -8.08 20.22
C GLU A 246 20.75 -7.03 19.12
N ALA A 247 20.24 -5.86 19.47
CA ALA A 247 19.99 -4.82 18.49
C ALA A 247 20.34 -3.42 19.01
N ARG A 248 20.80 -2.58 18.09
CA ARG A 248 20.86 -1.13 18.25
C ARG A 248 19.86 -0.53 17.29
N VAL A 249 18.91 0.22 17.79
CA VAL A 249 17.84 0.87 17.03
C VAL A 249 18.03 2.37 17.10
N THR A 250 18.31 3.00 15.99
CA THR A 250 18.36 4.45 15.83
C THR A 250 17.07 4.91 15.16
N VAL A 251 16.32 5.80 15.82
CA VAL A 251 15.03 6.28 15.27
C VAL A 251 15.09 7.76 15.04
N SER A 252 15.13 8.17 13.77
CA SER A 252 14.88 9.53 13.32
C SER A 252 13.40 9.64 12.95
N ARG A 253 12.69 10.66 13.44
CA ARG A 253 11.26 10.79 13.23
C ARG A 253 10.82 12.22 12.95
N GLY A 254 9.86 12.38 12.06
CA GLY A 254 9.12 13.62 11.91
C GLY A 254 7.99 13.73 12.94
N LEU A 255 6.78 13.29 12.62
CA LEU A 255 5.59 13.37 13.48
C LEU A 255 5.02 11.96 13.72
N GLY A 256 4.91 11.55 14.98
CA GLY A 256 4.29 10.27 15.32
C GLY A 256 4.78 9.64 16.61
N ALA A 257 4.25 8.44 16.89
CA ALA A 257 4.60 7.64 18.05
C ALA A 257 5.72 6.65 17.72
N VAL A 258 6.64 6.46 18.67
CA VAL A 258 7.67 5.40 18.60
C VAL A 258 7.52 4.51 19.82
N SER A 259 7.44 3.21 19.57
CA SER A 259 7.45 2.18 20.60
C SER A 259 8.62 1.22 20.35
N VAL A 260 9.41 0.98 21.38
CA VAL A 260 10.53 0.03 21.36
C VAL A 260 10.44 -0.91 22.54
N PRO A 261 11.08 -2.11 22.50
CA PRO A 261 11.10 -3.03 23.63
C PRO A 261 11.66 -2.39 24.90
N SER A 262 11.05 -2.70 26.03
CA SER A 262 11.40 -2.12 27.33
C SER A 262 12.75 -2.60 27.90
N ASP A 263 13.33 -3.64 27.32
CA ASP A 263 14.65 -4.17 27.66
C ASP A 263 15.81 -3.33 27.09
N MET A 264 15.52 -2.37 26.21
CA MET A 264 16.53 -1.50 25.60
C MET A 264 16.84 -0.26 26.43
N THR A 265 18.11 0.07 26.54
CA THR A 265 18.56 1.35 27.15
C THR A 265 18.51 2.45 26.10
N ARG A 266 17.92 3.58 26.47
CA ARG A 266 17.79 4.73 25.60
C ARG A 266 18.89 5.76 25.85
N ASP A 267 19.51 6.24 24.76
CA ASP A 267 20.41 7.40 24.75
C ASP A 267 20.07 8.30 23.55
N GLY A 268 19.38 9.40 23.80
CA GLY A 268 18.82 10.25 22.75
C GLY A 268 17.82 9.52 21.87
N ASP A 269 18.16 9.39 20.59
CA ASP A 269 17.38 8.68 19.58
C ASP A 269 17.87 7.24 19.33
N VAL A 270 18.82 6.79 20.14
CA VAL A 270 19.41 5.45 20.04
C VAL A 270 18.91 4.58 21.19
N TYR A 271 18.44 3.38 20.86
CA TYR A 271 18.03 2.34 21.79
C TYR A 271 18.93 1.13 21.61
N THR A 272 19.56 0.67 22.66
CA THR A 272 20.56 -0.42 22.59
C THR A 272 20.19 -1.52 23.58
N SER A 273 20.17 -2.75 23.11
CA SER A 273 19.96 -3.90 23.99
C SER A 273 21.22 -4.20 24.81
N PRO A 274 21.10 -4.77 26.03
CA PRO A 274 22.19 -4.85 27.01
C PRO A 274 23.44 -5.61 26.50
N GLY A 275 23.25 -6.65 25.71
CA GLY A 275 24.34 -7.51 25.22
C GLY A 275 24.97 -7.06 23.89
N TYR A 276 24.50 -5.97 23.28
CA TYR A 276 24.86 -5.57 21.92
C TYR A 276 26.38 -5.53 21.64
N ALA A 277 27.17 -5.00 22.57
CA ALA A 277 28.61 -4.82 22.37
C ALA A 277 29.40 -6.14 22.25
N SER A 278 28.89 -7.22 22.85
CA SER A 278 29.55 -8.54 22.91
C SER A 278 28.85 -9.63 22.10
N ALA A 279 27.70 -9.31 21.50
CA ALA A 279 26.92 -10.29 20.76
C ALA A 279 27.56 -10.65 19.41
N ALA A 280 27.52 -11.93 19.09
CA ALA A 280 27.92 -12.43 17.77
C ALA A 280 26.83 -12.21 16.70
N GLU A 281 25.54 -12.22 17.13
CA GLU A 281 24.41 -11.89 16.30
C GLU A 281 23.82 -10.56 16.78
N ARG A 282 23.86 -9.55 15.93
CA ARG A 282 23.36 -8.22 16.25
C ARG A 282 22.84 -7.53 15.02
N ILE A 283 21.84 -6.70 15.22
CA ILE A 283 21.21 -5.92 14.17
C ILE A 283 21.40 -4.42 14.45
N ASP A 284 22.04 -3.72 13.50
CA ASP A 284 22.03 -2.26 13.46
C ASP A 284 20.82 -1.82 12.65
N LEU A 285 19.75 -1.40 13.35
CA LEU A 285 18.49 -0.96 12.74
C LEU A 285 18.41 0.55 12.76
N ARG A 286 18.31 1.15 11.59
CA ARG A 286 17.99 2.57 11.44
C ARG A 286 16.60 2.71 10.91
N ILE A 287 15.81 3.59 11.51
CA ILE A 287 14.45 3.87 11.09
C ILE A 287 14.32 5.37 10.90
N ASP A 288 14.01 5.79 9.68
CA ASP A 288 13.64 7.16 9.37
C ASP A 288 12.13 7.22 9.12
N GLY A 289 11.40 7.84 10.03
CA GLY A 289 9.96 7.92 10.00
C GLY A 289 9.49 9.34 9.69
N GLY A 290 8.78 9.56 8.57
CA GLY A 290 8.17 10.83 8.23
C GLY A 290 6.99 11.17 9.14
N VAL A 291 5.80 10.67 8.81
CA VAL A 291 4.56 10.90 9.58
C VAL A 291 3.86 9.58 9.85
N GLY A 292 3.78 9.17 11.13
CA GLY A 292 3.11 7.93 11.48
C GLY A 292 3.63 7.25 12.73
N ALA A 293 3.29 5.98 12.89
CA ALA A 293 3.70 5.19 14.05
C ALA A 293 4.80 4.19 13.67
N VAL A 294 5.83 4.12 14.50
CA VAL A 294 6.91 3.12 14.39
C VAL A 294 6.87 2.23 15.64
N ALA A 295 6.76 0.93 15.44
CA ALA A 295 6.82 -0.05 16.51
C ALA A 295 7.94 -1.05 16.25
N VAL A 296 8.85 -1.18 17.21
CA VAL A 296 9.84 -2.27 17.24
C VAL A 296 9.40 -3.24 18.33
N VAL A 297 9.28 -4.52 18.01
CA VAL A 297 8.83 -5.55 18.94
C VAL A 297 9.72 -6.78 18.86
N ARG A 298 9.71 -7.61 19.92
CA ARG A 298 10.39 -8.93 19.89
C ARG A 298 9.41 -10.01 19.43
N TYR A 299 9.91 -11.02 18.71
CA TYR A 299 9.13 -12.21 18.36
C TYR A 299 9.94 -13.49 18.66
N ARG A 300 9.23 -14.56 18.87
CA ARG A 300 9.77 -15.91 19.15
C ARG A 300 9.97 -16.69 17.85
#